data_2bba81de240cd5dfdaf27cd9001f0b51
#
_entry.id   2bba81de240cd5dfdaf27cd9001f0b51
#
_cell.length_a   1.000
_cell.length_b   1.000
_cell.length_c   1.000
_cell.angle_alpha   90.00
_cell.angle_beta   90.00
_cell.angle_gamma   90.00
#
_symmetry.space_group_name_H-M   'P 1'
#
loop_
_entity.id
_entity.type
_entity.pdbx_description
1 polymer ?
#
loop_
_entity_poly.entity_id
_entity_poly.type
_entity_poly.pdbx_seq_one_letter_code
_entity_poly.pdbx_strand_id
1 'polypeptide(L)'
;MPGRITKTLALFLSFAIFAVTILSAQSPTPPSQPATGPGGKQYVNASVTKNRYGKAGEEYWIFEPAEPKPASAPVIVFLHGWGGMNPLYYGAWIDHLVKRGNIVIYPRYQLNLLTPIREFMPNTLTAIKDALARLRTEPGHVKPDLTKFAAVGHSLGGVLAANVAALASESGLPRVLAVMSVEPGITEPPINVPLADLKKIPPEALLLAIAGDQDTLVRDVDAKRIYKESTRVPANNKDFITLVSDSHGQPGLIASHRAPTAFDLAYDSGEGIGGGPAEVLGGNRGGSDSAGGSDRAGGLPTRRIDGSREGRPDRLETMMVNALDFYGTWKLFDGLCDAAFYGKNREYALGNTPQQRFMGVWSDGVPVKELKVTDKP
;
A
#
# COMPACT_ATOMS: atom_id res chain seq x y z
N MET A 1 -56.79 8.34 85.47
CA MET A 1 -55.77 9.23 84.95
C MET A 1 -55.23 8.61 83.68
N PRO A 2 -55.37 9.27 82.51
CA PRO A 2 -55.07 8.67 81.21
C PRO A 2 -53.63 8.89 80.78
N GLY A 3 -53.02 7.81 80.30
CA GLY A 3 -51.65 7.80 79.68
C GLY A 3 -51.70 8.30 78.24
N ARG A 4 -50.76 9.18 77.93
CA ARG A 4 -50.55 9.72 76.61
C ARG A 4 -49.81 8.70 75.72
N ILE A 5 -50.40 8.33 74.61
CA ILE A 5 -49.79 7.56 73.52
C ILE A 5 -49.15 8.55 72.55
N THR A 6 -47.84 8.59 72.48
CA THR A 6 -47.07 9.31 71.47
C THR A 6 -46.93 8.48 70.22
N LYS A 7 -47.57 8.89 69.10
CA LYS A 7 -47.37 8.28 67.78
C LYS A 7 -46.10 8.84 67.12
N THR A 8 -45.11 8.03 67.01
CA THR A 8 -43.92 8.35 66.22
C THR A 8 -44.17 8.05 64.73
N LEU A 9 -44.22 9.08 63.93
CA LEU A 9 -44.39 8.98 62.49
C LEU A 9 -43.01 8.75 61.83
N ALA A 10 -42.74 7.55 61.36
CA ALA A 10 -41.50 7.23 60.59
C ALA A 10 -41.69 7.63 59.14
N LEU A 11 -40.96 8.66 58.73
CA LEU A 11 -40.91 9.16 57.34
C LEU A 11 -39.88 8.29 56.57
N PHE A 12 -40.33 7.36 55.71
CA PHE A 12 -39.49 6.64 54.76
C PHE A 12 -39.16 7.54 53.57
N LEU A 13 -37.95 8.06 53.54
CA LEU A 13 -37.43 8.81 52.38
C LEU A 13 -36.86 7.77 51.37
N SER A 14 -37.60 7.42 50.36
CA SER A 14 -37.16 6.58 49.25
C SER A 14 -36.25 7.38 48.32
N PHE A 15 -34.95 7.17 48.42
CA PHE A 15 -33.95 7.69 47.44
C PHE A 15 -33.95 6.77 46.22
N ALA A 16 -34.63 7.18 45.15
CA ALA A 16 -34.51 6.52 43.85
C ALA A 16 -33.15 6.97 43.23
N ILE A 17 -32.16 6.12 43.30
CA ILE A 17 -30.87 6.29 42.59
C ILE A 17 -31.15 6.01 41.10
N PHE A 18 -31.30 7.04 40.31
CA PHE A 18 -31.25 6.93 38.86
C PHE A 18 -29.79 6.66 38.46
N ALA A 19 -29.46 5.40 38.22
CA ALA A 19 -28.20 5.04 37.56
C ALA A 19 -28.28 5.47 36.09
N VAL A 20 -27.76 6.67 35.79
CA VAL A 20 -27.50 7.08 34.41
C VAL A 20 -26.34 6.23 33.89
N THR A 21 -26.65 5.13 33.22
CA THR A 21 -25.67 4.42 32.40
C THR A 21 -25.26 5.35 31.28
N ILE A 22 -24.10 6.00 31.44
CA ILE A 22 -23.41 6.66 30.33
C ILE A 22 -22.99 5.53 29.37
N LEU A 23 -23.80 5.26 28.37
CA LEU A 23 -23.37 4.47 27.22
C LEU A 23 -22.26 5.28 26.57
N SER A 24 -20.99 4.95 26.85
CA SER A 24 -19.89 5.45 26.05
C SER A 24 -20.16 5.02 24.61
N ALA A 25 -20.61 5.93 23.77
CA ALA A 25 -20.73 5.67 22.34
C ALA A 25 -19.33 5.27 21.84
N GLN A 26 -19.17 4.01 21.51
CA GLN A 26 -17.92 3.51 20.93
C GLN A 26 -17.70 4.22 19.59
N SER A 27 -16.51 4.78 19.38
CA SER A 27 -16.19 5.43 18.09
C SER A 27 -16.41 4.44 16.95
N PRO A 28 -16.98 4.87 15.82
CA PRO A 28 -17.14 4.03 14.65
C PRO A 28 -15.79 3.44 14.20
N THR A 29 -15.80 2.18 13.75
CA THR A 29 -14.61 1.51 13.24
C THR A 29 -14.58 1.55 11.72
N PRO A 30 -13.36 1.56 11.10
CA PRO A 30 -13.22 1.53 9.64
C PRO A 30 -13.85 0.28 9.02
N PRO A 31 -14.27 0.34 7.74
CA PRO A 31 -14.78 -0.81 7.04
C PRO A 31 -13.72 -1.91 6.90
N SER A 32 -14.15 -3.15 7.06
CA SER A 32 -13.32 -4.32 6.82
C SER A 32 -13.15 -4.60 5.32
N GLN A 33 -12.17 -5.45 4.97
CA GLN A 33 -11.97 -5.89 3.59
C GLN A 33 -13.25 -6.48 3.00
N PRO A 34 -13.62 -6.09 1.75
CA PRO A 34 -14.79 -6.65 1.07
C PRO A 34 -14.71 -8.18 0.95
N ALA A 35 -15.85 -8.86 1.01
CA ALA A 35 -15.90 -10.30 0.83
C ALA A 35 -15.54 -10.72 -0.61
N THR A 36 -15.97 -9.94 -1.61
CA THR A 36 -15.84 -10.26 -3.04
C THR A 36 -15.46 -9.03 -3.86
N GLY A 37 -15.13 -9.25 -5.13
CA GLY A 37 -14.78 -8.19 -6.09
C GLY A 37 -13.36 -7.67 -5.97
N PRO A 38 -13.01 -6.59 -6.69
CA PRO A 38 -11.73 -5.92 -6.57
C PRO A 38 -11.46 -5.42 -5.15
N GLY A 39 -10.25 -5.66 -4.63
CA GLY A 39 -9.87 -5.39 -3.24
C GLY A 39 -10.40 -6.40 -2.22
N GLY A 40 -11.29 -7.32 -2.64
CA GLY A 40 -11.94 -8.28 -1.76
C GLY A 40 -11.08 -9.51 -1.44
N LYS A 41 -11.51 -10.25 -0.38
CA LYS A 41 -10.81 -11.43 0.14
C LYS A 41 -11.26 -12.76 -0.48
N GLN A 42 -12.01 -12.74 -1.59
CA GLN A 42 -12.33 -13.95 -2.34
C GLN A 42 -11.12 -14.36 -3.16
N TYR A 43 -10.24 -15.12 -2.53
CA TYR A 43 -9.01 -15.61 -3.14
C TYR A 43 -9.22 -16.92 -3.90
N VAL A 44 -8.51 -17.08 -5.02
CA VAL A 44 -8.51 -18.32 -5.83
C VAL A 44 -7.40 -19.28 -5.43
N ASN A 45 -6.40 -18.78 -4.68
CA ASN A 45 -5.28 -19.55 -4.16
C ASN A 45 -5.17 -19.37 -2.65
N ALA A 46 -4.93 -20.45 -1.92
CA ALA A 46 -4.87 -20.42 -0.45
C ALA A 46 -3.50 -20.00 0.07
N SER A 47 -2.42 -20.23 -0.68
CA SER A 47 -1.06 -20.00 -0.23
C SER A 47 -0.15 -19.40 -1.31
N VAL A 48 1.03 -18.94 -0.88
CA VAL A 48 2.04 -18.29 -1.71
C VAL A 48 3.37 -19.00 -1.57
N THR A 49 3.97 -19.39 -2.71
CA THR A 49 5.37 -19.83 -2.77
C THR A 49 6.27 -18.60 -2.89
N LYS A 50 7.36 -18.56 -2.15
CA LYS A 50 8.28 -17.41 -2.05
C LYS A 50 9.69 -17.86 -2.41
N ASN A 51 10.27 -17.32 -3.46
CA ASN A 51 11.61 -17.63 -3.93
C ASN A 51 12.43 -16.37 -4.09
N ARG A 52 13.71 -16.41 -3.70
CA ARG A 52 14.65 -15.29 -3.77
C ARG A 52 15.79 -15.64 -4.72
N TYR A 53 16.13 -14.71 -5.61
CA TYR A 53 17.14 -14.88 -6.66
C TYR A 53 17.96 -13.60 -6.85
N GLY A 54 18.98 -13.70 -7.68
CA GLY A 54 19.86 -12.55 -7.98
C GLY A 54 20.86 -12.25 -6.88
N LYS A 55 21.54 -11.12 -6.99
CA LYS A 55 22.58 -10.67 -6.04
C LYS A 55 22.59 -9.15 -5.93
N ALA A 56 22.92 -8.65 -4.76
CA ALA A 56 23.12 -7.22 -4.52
C ALA A 56 21.90 -6.37 -4.94
N GLY A 57 22.09 -5.32 -5.72
CA GLY A 57 20.99 -4.48 -6.23
C GLY A 57 20.13 -5.15 -7.30
N GLU A 58 20.60 -6.24 -7.90
CA GLU A 58 19.84 -7.04 -8.89
C GLU A 58 19.07 -8.20 -8.25
N GLU A 59 19.06 -8.30 -6.93
CA GLU A 59 18.30 -9.29 -6.19
C GLU A 59 16.80 -9.02 -6.35
N TYR A 60 15.99 -10.11 -6.31
CA TYR A 60 14.55 -10.03 -6.41
C TYR A 60 13.88 -11.24 -5.79
N TRP A 61 12.60 -11.09 -5.50
CA TRP A 61 11.73 -12.20 -5.10
C TRP A 61 10.74 -12.51 -6.22
N ILE A 62 10.39 -13.80 -6.35
CA ILE A 62 9.25 -14.27 -7.11
C ILE A 62 8.26 -14.88 -6.12
N PHE A 63 7.07 -14.32 -6.08
CA PHE A 63 5.93 -14.80 -5.30
C PHE A 63 4.93 -15.44 -6.26
N GLU A 64 4.56 -16.70 -6.03
CA GLU A 64 3.74 -17.49 -6.94
C GLU A 64 2.52 -18.07 -6.25
N PRO A 65 1.36 -18.11 -6.93
CA PRO A 65 0.15 -18.71 -6.39
C PRO A 65 0.34 -20.24 -6.21
N ALA A 66 -0.11 -20.72 -5.04
CA ALA A 66 -0.11 -22.14 -4.69
C ALA A 66 -1.45 -22.52 -4.06
N GLU A 67 -1.78 -23.82 -4.10
CA GLU A 67 -2.98 -24.40 -3.48
C GLU A 67 -4.32 -23.75 -3.92
N PRO A 68 -4.81 -24.07 -5.13
CA PRO A 68 -4.19 -24.90 -6.13
C PRO A 68 -3.12 -24.12 -6.91
N LYS A 69 -2.05 -24.80 -7.35
CA LYS A 69 -1.05 -24.21 -8.24
C LYS A 69 -1.62 -24.11 -9.65
N PRO A 70 -1.76 -22.91 -10.24
CA PRO A 70 -2.26 -22.79 -11.61
C PRO A 70 -1.19 -23.20 -12.63
N ALA A 71 -1.63 -23.63 -13.81
CA ALA A 71 -0.71 -23.95 -14.91
C ALA A 71 -0.02 -22.69 -15.47
N SER A 72 -0.70 -21.54 -15.44
CA SER A 72 -0.18 -20.24 -15.90
C SER A 72 -0.84 -19.11 -15.14
N ALA A 73 -0.13 -17.99 -14.99
CA ALA A 73 -0.63 -16.79 -14.28
C ALA A 73 -0.11 -15.49 -14.91
N PRO A 74 -0.89 -14.40 -14.84
CA PRO A 74 -0.42 -13.04 -15.14
C PRO A 74 0.79 -12.66 -14.29
N VAL A 75 1.58 -11.69 -14.77
CA VAL A 75 2.77 -11.22 -14.06
C VAL A 75 2.61 -9.76 -13.67
N ILE A 76 2.86 -9.47 -12.41
CA ILE A 76 2.89 -8.13 -11.83
C ILE A 76 4.30 -7.84 -11.34
N VAL A 77 4.87 -6.70 -11.75
CA VAL A 77 6.08 -6.17 -11.14
C VAL A 77 5.66 -5.20 -10.03
N PHE A 78 6.07 -5.49 -8.81
CA PHE A 78 5.82 -4.64 -7.64
C PHE A 78 7.09 -3.91 -7.23
N LEU A 79 7.06 -2.57 -7.26
CA LEU A 79 8.22 -1.72 -7.04
C LEU A 79 8.06 -0.93 -5.73
N HIS A 80 8.97 -1.16 -4.80
CA HIS A 80 8.92 -0.59 -3.46
C HIS A 80 9.34 0.88 -3.41
N GLY A 81 9.07 1.59 -2.31
CA GLY A 81 9.60 2.91 -2.02
C GLY A 81 11.08 2.87 -1.62
N TRP A 82 11.74 4.02 -1.57
CA TRP A 82 13.13 4.13 -1.13
C TRP A 82 13.35 3.41 0.21
N GLY A 83 14.28 2.47 0.24
CA GLY A 83 14.60 1.68 1.43
C GLY A 83 13.63 0.53 1.74
N GLY A 84 12.59 0.34 0.94
CA GLY A 84 11.63 -0.76 1.09
C GLY A 84 12.15 -2.10 0.54
N MET A 85 13.46 -2.36 0.63
CA MET A 85 14.11 -3.53 0.06
C MET A 85 13.59 -4.87 0.64
N ASN A 86 13.11 -4.86 1.88
CA ASN A 86 12.50 -6.02 2.50
C ASN A 86 11.01 -6.10 2.10
N PRO A 87 10.54 -7.20 1.49
CA PRO A 87 9.15 -7.33 1.05
C PRO A 87 8.12 -7.20 2.16
N LEU A 88 8.50 -7.38 3.42
CA LEU A 88 7.59 -7.25 4.57
C LEU A 88 6.83 -5.91 4.59
N TYR A 89 7.39 -4.83 4.04
CA TYR A 89 6.74 -3.51 4.00
C TYR A 89 5.48 -3.48 3.13
N TYR A 90 5.36 -4.42 2.18
CA TYR A 90 4.23 -4.55 1.25
C TYR A 90 3.68 -5.98 1.27
N GLY A 91 4.03 -6.77 2.30
CA GLY A 91 3.79 -8.19 2.35
C GLY A 91 2.33 -8.56 2.19
N ALA A 92 1.42 -7.85 2.88
CA ALA A 92 -0.01 -8.13 2.78
C ALA A 92 -0.59 -7.77 1.40
N TRP A 93 -0.08 -6.74 0.73
CA TRP A 93 -0.50 -6.42 -0.64
C TRP A 93 0.03 -7.45 -1.65
N ILE A 94 1.29 -7.87 -1.50
CA ILE A 94 1.87 -8.96 -2.30
C ILE A 94 1.05 -10.25 -2.10
N ASP A 95 0.74 -10.61 -0.85
CA ASP A 95 -0.10 -11.77 -0.52
C ASP A 95 -1.45 -11.71 -1.21
N HIS A 96 -2.12 -10.56 -1.14
CA HIS A 96 -3.37 -10.30 -1.82
C HIS A 96 -3.28 -10.52 -3.34
N LEU A 97 -2.31 -9.91 -4.00
CA LEU A 97 -2.13 -10.03 -5.45
C LEU A 97 -1.85 -11.47 -5.89
N VAL A 98 -1.02 -12.19 -5.14
CA VAL A 98 -0.66 -13.56 -5.46
C VAL A 98 -1.84 -14.51 -5.22
N LYS A 99 -2.55 -14.38 -4.11
CA LYS A 99 -3.74 -15.20 -3.83
C LYS A 99 -4.89 -14.93 -4.80
N ARG A 100 -4.91 -13.78 -5.47
CA ARG A 100 -5.81 -13.51 -6.60
C ARG A 100 -5.39 -14.17 -7.92
N GLY A 101 -4.29 -14.95 -7.93
CA GLY A 101 -3.85 -15.74 -9.06
C GLY A 101 -2.77 -15.09 -9.92
N ASN A 102 -2.01 -14.13 -9.40
CA ASN A 102 -0.92 -13.48 -10.13
C ASN A 102 0.45 -13.96 -9.64
N ILE A 103 1.44 -13.99 -10.52
CA ILE A 103 2.86 -14.02 -10.14
C ILE A 103 3.26 -12.58 -9.81
N VAL A 104 3.95 -12.37 -8.68
CA VAL A 104 4.52 -11.07 -8.33
C VAL A 104 6.04 -11.16 -8.37
N ILE A 105 6.67 -10.29 -9.17
CA ILE A 105 8.11 -10.07 -9.18
C ILE A 105 8.38 -8.81 -8.36
N TYR A 106 9.24 -8.91 -7.34
CA TYR A 106 9.62 -7.81 -6.46
C TYR A 106 11.12 -7.55 -6.58
N PRO A 107 11.56 -6.67 -7.49
CA PRO A 107 12.96 -6.27 -7.61
C PRO A 107 13.42 -5.49 -6.38
N ARG A 108 14.59 -5.84 -5.85
CA ARG A 108 15.21 -5.10 -4.75
C ARG A 108 15.76 -3.75 -5.20
N TYR A 109 16.27 -3.64 -6.41
CA TYR A 109 16.92 -2.54 -7.12
C TYR A 109 17.86 -1.63 -6.30
N GLN A 110 17.87 -1.73 -4.97
CA GLN A 110 18.79 -1.08 -4.05
C GLN A 110 19.54 -2.13 -3.23
N LEU A 111 20.86 -2.10 -3.19
CA LEU A 111 21.62 -2.91 -2.23
C LEU A 111 21.42 -2.38 -0.80
N ASN A 112 21.44 -1.05 -0.66
CA ASN A 112 21.24 -0.30 0.58
C ASN A 112 20.80 1.13 0.26
N LEU A 113 20.66 1.97 1.27
CA LEU A 113 20.23 3.37 1.13
C LEU A 113 21.23 4.27 0.38
N LEU A 114 22.48 3.82 0.21
CA LEU A 114 23.55 4.54 -0.48
C LEU A 114 23.72 4.09 -1.94
N THR A 115 22.90 3.15 -2.43
CA THR A 115 22.91 2.73 -3.83
C THR A 115 22.73 3.94 -4.74
N PRO A 116 23.63 4.16 -5.72
CA PRO A 116 23.52 5.29 -6.62
C PRO A 116 22.22 5.26 -7.43
N ILE A 117 21.55 6.41 -7.56
CA ILE A 117 20.25 6.55 -8.25
C ILE A 117 20.32 6.02 -9.69
N ARG A 118 21.46 6.23 -10.39
CA ARG A 118 21.67 5.75 -11.76
C ARG A 118 21.59 4.22 -11.90
N GLU A 119 21.70 3.48 -10.80
CA GLU A 119 21.64 2.02 -10.78
C GLU A 119 20.21 1.47 -10.62
N PHE A 120 19.25 2.28 -10.12
CA PHE A 120 17.92 1.81 -9.81
C PHE A 120 17.20 1.20 -11.02
N MET A 121 17.15 1.94 -12.11
CA MET A 121 16.46 1.45 -13.32
C MET A 121 17.19 0.28 -13.98
N PRO A 122 18.50 0.30 -14.19
CA PRO A 122 19.27 -0.86 -14.66
C PRO A 122 19.04 -2.11 -13.79
N ASN A 123 19.19 -2.00 -12.46
CA ASN A 123 18.96 -3.12 -11.53
C ASN A 123 17.52 -3.65 -11.63
N THR A 124 16.53 -2.75 -11.70
CA THR A 124 15.12 -3.12 -11.89
C THR A 124 14.92 -3.94 -13.16
N LEU A 125 15.44 -3.45 -14.29
CA LEU A 125 15.27 -4.12 -15.58
C LEU A 125 16.00 -5.48 -15.63
N THR A 126 17.20 -5.56 -15.05
CA THR A 126 17.96 -6.81 -14.95
C THR A 126 17.19 -7.84 -14.13
N ALA A 127 16.71 -7.44 -12.93
CA ALA A 127 15.93 -8.32 -12.07
C ALA A 127 14.66 -8.86 -12.74
N ILE A 128 13.91 -7.98 -13.43
CA ILE A 128 12.70 -8.39 -14.16
C ILE A 128 13.05 -9.39 -15.28
N LYS A 129 14.08 -9.11 -16.07
CA LYS A 129 14.49 -10.00 -17.18
C LYS A 129 14.92 -11.36 -16.68
N ASP A 130 15.74 -11.43 -15.62
CA ASP A 130 16.17 -12.69 -15.03
C ASP A 130 14.98 -13.47 -14.45
N ALA A 131 14.10 -12.80 -13.71
CA ALA A 131 12.89 -13.42 -13.18
C ALA A 131 12.00 -14.03 -14.28
N LEU A 132 11.77 -13.29 -15.36
CA LEU A 132 10.98 -13.76 -16.50
C LEU A 132 11.68 -14.92 -17.24
N ALA A 133 13.01 -14.94 -17.31
CA ALA A 133 13.78 -16.04 -17.89
C ALA A 133 13.59 -17.29 -17.04
N ARG A 134 13.77 -17.22 -15.71
CA ARG A 134 13.59 -18.35 -14.79
C ARG A 134 12.19 -18.92 -14.84
N LEU A 135 11.17 -18.07 -14.74
CA LEU A 135 9.77 -18.49 -14.83
C LEU A 135 9.45 -19.26 -16.11
N ARG A 136 10.17 -19.01 -17.22
CA ARG A 136 9.98 -19.71 -18.49
C ARG A 136 10.78 -21.00 -18.64
N THR A 137 11.96 -21.08 -18.01
CA THR A 137 12.95 -22.13 -18.30
C THR A 137 13.18 -23.09 -17.15
N GLU A 138 13.04 -22.64 -15.90
CA GLU A 138 13.28 -23.48 -14.74
C GLU A 138 12.02 -24.29 -14.37
N PRO A 139 12.18 -25.59 -14.06
CA PRO A 139 11.05 -26.40 -13.62
C PRO A 139 10.54 -25.98 -12.25
N GLY A 140 9.28 -26.28 -11.98
CA GLY A 140 8.69 -25.99 -10.66
C GLY A 140 8.03 -24.64 -10.53
N HIS A 141 8.19 -23.70 -11.45
CA HIS A 141 7.48 -22.43 -11.49
C HIS A 141 6.10 -22.52 -12.13
N VAL A 142 5.22 -21.57 -11.79
CA VAL A 142 4.00 -21.29 -12.55
C VAL A 142 4.40 -20.62 -13.87
N LYS A 143 3.86 -21.08 -15.00
CA LYS A 143 4.16 -20.45 -16.28
C LYS A 143 3.68 -18.99 -16.32
N PRO A 144 4.55 -18.02 -16.69
CA PRO A 144 4.12 -16.65 -16.83
C PRO A 144 3.26 -16.45 -18.09
N ASP A 145 2.08 -15.88 -17.94
CA ASP A 145 1.30 -15.37 -19.08
C ASP A 145 1.79 -13.96 -19.43
N LEU A 146 2.75 -13.90 -20.34
CA LEU A 146 3.39 -12.65 -20.75
C LEU A 146 2.49 -11.73 -21.58
N THR A 147 1.31 -12.20 -21.96
CA THR A 147 0.27 -11.35 -22.57
C THR A 147 -0.50 -10.52 -21.53
N LYS A 148 -0.29 -10.82 -20.23
CA LYS A 148 -0.91 -10.17 -19.08
C LYS A 148 0.18 -9.70 -18.12
N PHE A 149 0.74 -8.53 -18.40
CA PHE A 149 1.86 -7.96 -17.67
C PHE A 149 1.51 -6.57 -17.14
N ALA A 150 1.72 -6.34 -15.84
CA ALA A 150 1.41 -5.08 -15.16
C ALA A 150 2.57 -4.61 -14.28
N ALA A 151 2.57 -3.32 -13.95
CA ALA A 151 3.51 -2.71 -13.03
C ALA A 151 2.76 -1.84 -11.99
N VAL A 152 3.12 -1.99 -10.73
CA VAL A 152 2.65 -1.15 -9.63
C VAL A 152 3.82 -0.77 -8.75
N GLY A 153 3.78 0.43 -8.19
CA GLY A 153 4.81 0.84 -7.25
C GLY A 153 4.38 2.02 -6.41
N HIS A 154 5.02 2.13 -5.24
CA HIS A 154 4.80 3.18 -4.26
C HIS A 154 6.02 4.10 -4.15
N SER A 155 5.80 5.41 -3.99
CA SER A 155 6.87 6.38 -3.80
C SER A 155 7.88 6.35 -4.96
N LEU A 156 9.19 6.19 -4.71
CA LEU A 156 10.19 5.93 -5.75
C LEU A 156 9.75 4.79 -6.69
N GLY A 157 9.22 3.71 -6.15
CA GLY A 157 8.70 2.60 -6.94
C GLY A 157 7.56 3.00 -7.87
N GLY A 158 6.76 4.01 -7.52
CA GLY A 158 5.73 4.59 -8.39
C GLY A 158 6.32 5.26 -9.63
N VAL A 159 7.46 5.96 -9.47
CA VAL A 159 8.24 6.52 -10.60
C VAL A 159 8.79 5.39 -11.47
N LEU A 160 9.40 4.37 -10.82
CA LEU A 160 9.97 3.23 -11.54
C LEU A 160 8.89 2.40 -12.28
N ALA A 161 7.66 2.30 -11.75
CA ALA A 161 6.56 1.61 -12.43
C ALA A 161 6.18 2.30 -13.76
N ALA A 162 6.08 3.63 -13.76
CA ALA A 162 5.87 4.40 -14.97
C ALA A 162 7.06 4.25 -15.95
N ASN A 163 8.29 4.26 -15.43
CA ASN A 163 9.51 4.06 -16.23
C ASN A 163 9.56 2.65 -16.86
N VAL A 164 9.21 1.59 -16.11
CA VAL A 164 9.13 0.22 -16.64
C VAL A 164 8.14 0.16 -17.80
N ALA A 165 6.97 0.79 -17.68
CA ALA A 165 5.99 0.82 -18.76
C ALA A 165 6.50 1.56 -20.01
N ALA A 166 7.19 2.68 -19.83
CA ALA A 166 7.76 3.45 -20.93
C ALA A 166 8.94 2.74 -21.63
N LEU A 167 9.77 2.03 -20.85
CA LEU A 167 10.98 1.39 -21.34
C LEU A 167 10.78 -0.09 -21.74
N ALA A 168 9.60 -0.67 -21.53
CA ALA A 168 9.34 -2.09 -21.72
C ALA A 168 9.77 -2.59 -23.11
N SER A 169 9.35 -1.90 -24.18
CA SER A 169 9.65 -2.29 -25.56
C SER A 169 11.17 -2.24 -25.84
N GLU A 170 11.83 -1.16 -25.46
CA GLU A 170 13.29 -0.98 -25.68
C GLU A 170 14.13 -1.96 -24.84
N SER A 171 13.58 -2.38 -23.71
CA SER A 171 14.24 -3.33 -22.82
C SER A 171 13.95 -4.79 -23.15
N GLY A 172 13.11 -5.07 -24.16
CA GLY A 172 12.71 -6.45 -24.50
C GLY A 172 11.82 -7.09 -23.43
N LEU A 173 11.11 -6.30 -22.65
CA LEU A 173 10.09 -6.75 -21.70
C LEU A 173 8.74 -6.92 -22.38
N PRO A 174 7.82 -7.71 -21.80
CA PRO A 174 6.44 -7.76 -22.23
C PRO A 174 5.79 -6.37 -22.15
N ARG A 175 4.80 -6.12 -23.00
CA ARG A 175 4.04 -4.88 -22.97
C ARG A 175 3.31 -4.75 -21.64
N VAL A 176 3.50 -3.64 -20.95
CA VAL A 176 2.79 -3.33 -19.70
C VAL A 176 1.39 -2.84 -20.05
N LEU A 177 0.36 -3.59 -19.65
CA LEU A 177 -1.05 -3.29 -19.94
C LEU A 177 -1.73 -2.49 -18.84
N ALA A 178 -1.25 -2.59 -17.60
CA ALA A 178 -1.77 -1.87 -16.44
C ALA A 178 -0.61 -1.26 -15.65
N VAL A 179 -0.70 0.04 -15.37
CA VAL A 179 0.31 0.79 -14.61
C VAL A 179 -0.37 1.54 -13.48
N MET A 180 0.10 1.35 -12.26
CA MET A 180 -0.37 2.17 -11.14
C MET A 180 0.82 2.76 -10.37
N SER A 181 0.91 4.08 -10.39
CA SER A 181 1.91 4.86 -9.66
C SER A 181 1.26 5.46 -8.42
N VAL A 182 1.61 4.92 -7.24
CA VAL A 182 1.00 5.31 -5.96
C VAL A 182 1.93 6.25 -5.22
N GLU A 183 1.45 7.46 -4.95
CA GLU A 183 2.21 8.51 -4.27
C GLU A 183 3.65 8.61 -4.80
N PRO A 184 3.82 8.65 -6.15
CA PRO A 184 5.14 8.67 -6.75
C PRO A 184 5.92 9.92 -6.36
N GLY A 185 7.23 9.77 -6.14
CA GLY A 185 8.00 10.91 -5.73
C GLY A 185 9.50 10.80 -5.94
N ILE A 186 10.13 11.95 -5.65
CA ILE A 186 11.57 12.20 -5.65
C ILE A 186 12.23 12.33 -7.04
N THR A 187 11.46 12.76 -8.06
CA THR A 187 12.04 13.11 -9.36
C THR A 187 12.72 14.48 -9.37
N GLU A 188 12.45 15.32 -8.34
CA GLU A 188 13.06 16.65 -8.19
C GLU A 188 14.24 16.66 -7.20
N PRO A 189 15.09 17.72 -7.22
CA PRO A 189 16.19 17.88 -6.25
C PRO A 189 15.71 17.78 -4.79
N PRO A 190 16.56 17.24 -3.87
CA PRO A 190 17.97 16.87 -4.08
C PRO A 190 18.22 15.48 -4.65
N ILE A 191 17.21 14.64 -4.85
CA ILE A 191 17.38 13.23 -5.20
C ILE A 191 17.42 13.00 -6.70
N ASN A 192 16.53 13.62 -7.49
CA ASN A 192 16.53 13.59 -8.95
C ASN A 192 16.47 12.18 -9.58
N VAL A 193 15.51 11.36 -9.20
CA VAL A 193 15.24 10.12 -9.93
C VAL A 193 14.62 10.47 -11.29
N PRO A 194 15.26 10.13 -12.41
CA PRO A 194 14.77 10.57 -13.71
C PRO A 194 13.47 9.84 -14.09
N LEU A 195 12.49 10.58 -14.62
CA LEU A 195 11.40 9.99 -15.39
C LEU A 195 11.90 9.66 -16.80
N ALA A 196 11.53 8.47 -17.29
CA ALA A 196 11.69 8.12 -18.69
C ALA A 196 10.78 8.97 -19.58
N ASP A 197 10.93 8.88 -20.90
CA ASP A 197 9.99 9.49 -21.83
C ASP A 197 8.64 8.74 -21.76
N LEU A 198 7.72 9.24 -20.95
CA LEU A 198 6.41 8.63 -20.72
C LEU A 198 5.50 8.63 -21.98
N LYS A 199 5.85 9.36 -23.03
CA LYS A 199 5.20 9.24 -24.35
C LYS A 199 5.39 7.86 -24.98
N LYS A 200 6.34 7.07 -24.48
CA LYS A 200 6.58 5.69 -24.93
C LYS A 200 5.60 4.66 -24.31
N ILE A 201 4.85 5.04 -23.28
CA ILE A 201 3.78 4.18 -22.75
C ILE A 201 2.74 3.94 -23.86
N PRO A 202 2.41 2.66 -24.14
CA PRO A 202 1.47 2.33 -25.22
C PRO A 202 0.07 2.93 -24.99
N PRO A 203 -0.66 3.33 -26.04
CA PRO A 203 -1.97 3.94 -25.89
C PRO A 203 -3.04 2.99 -25.33
N GLU A 204 -2.87 1.69 -25.46
CA GLU A 204 -3.74 0.66 -24.91
C GLU A 204 -3.50 0.38 -23.42
N ALA A 205 -2.41 0.90 -22.84
CA ALA A 205 -2.15 0.77 -21.43
C ALA A 205 -3.21 1.51 -20.60
N LEU A 206 -3.60 0.90 -19.48
CA LEU A 206 -4.43 1.54 -18.47
C LEU A 206 -3.53 2.10 -17.36
N LEU A 207 -3.72 3.38 -16.99
CA LEU A 207 -2.82 4.08 -16.07
C LEU A 207 -3.58 4.77 -14.94
N LEU A 208 -3.14 4.54 -13.72
CA LEU A 208 -3.55 5.30 -12.54
C LEU A 208 -2.36 6.03 -11.92
N ALA A 209 -2.53 7.33 -11.68
CA ALA A 209 -1.63 8.15 -10.90
C ALA A 209 -2.34 8.58 -9.61
N ILE A 210 -1.83 8.15 -8.46
CA ILE A 210 -2.51 8.28 -7.17
C ILE A 210 -1.69 9.17 -6.23
N ALA A 211 -2.36 10.07 -5.51
CA ALA A 211 -1.79 10.89 -4.45
C ALA A 211 -2.62 10.76 -3.17
N GLY A 212 -2.01 10.92 -1.99
CA GLY A 212 -2.69 11.02 -0.71
C GLY A 212 -2.91 12.50 -0.33
N ASP A 213 -4.06 12.85 0.24
CA ASP A 213 -4.36 14.23 0.63
C ASP A 213 -3.55 14.71 1.86
N GLN A 214 -2.98 13.76 2.63
CA GLN A 214 -2.09 14.03 3.76
C GLN A 214 -0.63 13.59 3.46
N ASP A 215 -0.29 13.31 2.21
CA ASP A 215 1.09 13.07 1.82
C ASP A 215 1.86 14.39 1.78
N THR A 216 2.57 14.69 2.86
CA THR A 216 3.41 15.88 2.99
C THR A 216 4.84 15.65 2.48
N LEU A 217 5.20 14.41 2.13
CA LEU A 217 6.54 14.04 1.71
C LEU A 217 6.77 14.31 0.22
N VAL A 218 5.95 13.71 -0.64
CA VAL A 218 6.06 13.87 -2.10
C VAL A 218 4.89 14.66 -2.69
N ARG A 219 3.81 14.78 -1.93
CA ARG A 219 2.59 15.49 -2.36
C ARG A 219 2.03 14.85 -3.65
N ASP A 220 1.52 15.64 -4.55
CA ASP A 220 0.90 15.21 -5.81
C ASP A 220 1.73 15.54 -7.07
N VAL A 221 2.96 16.05 -6.88
CA VAL A 221 3.77 16.63 -7.96
C VAL A 221 4.08 15.60 -9.04
N ASP A 222 4.71 14.49 -8.66
CA ASP A 222 5.10 13.46 -9.64
C ASP A 222 3.91 12.63 -10.14
N ALA A 223 2.86 12.47 -9.33
CA ALA A 223 1.61 11.85 -9.79
C ALA A 223 0.97 12.67 -10.93
N LYS A 224 0.92 13.99 -10.78
CA LYS A 224 0.45 14.92 -11.83
C LYS A 224 1.35 14.89 -13.07
N ARG A 225 2.67 14.83 -12.89
CA ARG A 225 3.61 14.70 -13.98
C ARG A 225 3.40 13.41 -14.77
N ILE A 226 3.34 12.28 -14.09
CA ILE A 226 3.10 10.97 -14.73
C ILE A 226 1.79 11.00 -15.52
N TYR A 227 0.72 11.51 -14.93
CA TYR A 227 -0.56 11.65 -15.63
C TYR A 227 -0.44 12.52 -16.90
N LYS A 228 0.19 13.71 -16.77
CA LYS A 228 0.27 14.70 -17.88
C LYS A 228 1.23 14.29 -18.97
N GLU A 229 2.40 13.73 -18.62
CA GLU A 229 3.44 13.38 -19.56
C GLU A 229 3.14 12.07 -20.32
N SER A 230 2.25 11.22 -19.82
CA SER A 230 1.76 10.02 -20.52
C SER A 230 0.75 10.38 -21.64
N THR A 231 1.19 11.19 -22.58
CA THR A 231 0.29 11.85 -23.58
C THR A 231 -0.29 10.89 -24.62
N ARG A 232 0.34 9.73 -24.85
CA ARG A 232 -0.21 8.71 -25.76
C ARG A 232 -1.31 7.86 -25.13
N VAL A 233 -1.36 7.78 -23.82
CA VAL A 233 -2.45 7.10 -23.11
C VAL A 233 -3.70 7.99 -23.20
N PRO A 234 -4.79 7.53 -23.85
CA PRO A 234 -6.01 8.32 -23.98
C PRO A 234 -6.62 8.67 -22.62
N ALA A 235 -7.33 9.78 -22.55
CA ALA A 235 -7.94 10.24 -21.29
C ALA A 235 -8.89 9.21 -20.67
N ASN A 236 -9.61 8.43 -21.48
CA ASN A 236 -10.46 7.36 -20.98
C ASN A 236 -9.70 6.12 -20.47
N ASN A 237 -8.38 6.03 -20.71
CA ASN A 237 -7.52 4.96 -20.21
C ASN A 237 -6.65 5.37 -19.03
N LYS A 238 -6.83 6.57 -18.49
CA LYS A 238 -6.08 7.04 -17.33
C LYS A 238 -6.91 7.93 -16.43
N ASP A 239 -6.68 7.82 -15.12
CA ASP A 239 -7.24 8.71 -14.10
C ASP A 239 -6.14 9.19 -13.15
N PHE A 240 -6.31 10.44 -12.69
CA PHE A 240 -5.61 10.95 -11.51
C PHE A 240 -6.55 10.83 -10.30
N ILE A 241 -6.06 10.21 -9.24
CA ILE A 241 -6.88 9.90 -8.06
C ILE A 241 -6.23 10.50 -6.81
N THR A 242 -7.04 11.11 -5.95
CA THR A 242 -6.63 11.48 -4.60
C THR A 242 -7.32 10.57 -3.59
N LEU A 243 -6.53 9.84 -2.81
CA LEU A 243 -6.98 9.19 -1.57
C LEU A 243 -7.32 10.26 -0.56
N VAL A 244 -8.51 10.20 0.03
CA VAL A 244 -9.03 11.23 0.94
C VAL A 244 -9.04 10.69 2.37
N SER A 245 -8.39 11.42 3.26
CA SER A 245 -8.39 11.10 4.69
C SER A 245 -9.76 11.28 5.32
N ASP A 246 -10.12 10.39 6.23
CA ASP A 246 -11.37 10.42 6.96
C ASP A 246 -11.17 10.13 8.44
N SER A 247 -11.56 11.07 9.29
CA SER A 247 -11.44 11.01 10.75
C SER A 247 -12.77 10.80 11.46
N HIS A 248 -13.79 10.29 10.75
CA HIS A 248 -15.11 10.06 11.32
C HIS A 248 -15.09 9.06 12.49
N GLY A 249 -14.26 8.04 12.39
CA GLY A 249 -14.15 6.98 13.41
C GLY A 249 -12.71 6.77 13.91
N GLN A 250 -12.51 5.68 14.67
CA GLN A 250 -11.21 5.31 15.23
C GLN A 250 -10.87 3.84 14.92
N PRO A 251 -9.62 3.54 14.46
CA PRO A 251 -8.62 4.54 14.03
C PRO A 251 -9.09 5.32 12.80
N GLY A 252 -8.64 6.56 12.66
CA GLY A 252 -8.92 7.38 11.46
C GLY A 252 -8.18 6.83 10.23
N LEU A 253 -8.74 7.07 9.05
CA LEU A 253 -8.12 6.73 7.77
C LEU A 253 -7.30 7.92 7.30
N ILE A 254 -5.97 7.82 7.36
CA ILE A 254 -5.06 8.91 7.03
C ILE A 254 -4.26 8.57 5.78
N ALA A 255 -4.59 9.22 4.67
CA ALA A 255 -3.93 9.04 3.37
C ALA A 255 -2.59 9.80 3.35
N SER A 256 -1.66 9.36 4.19
CA SER A 256 -0.28 9.85 4.27
C SER A 256 0.63 9.03 3.37
N HIS A 257 1.86 9.50 3.15
CA HIS A 257 2.86 8.79 2.33
C HIS A 257 3.11 7.32 2.73
N ARG A 258 2.69 6.89 3.91
CA ARG A 258 2.82 5.51 4.37
C ARG A 258 1.56 4.67 4.20
N ALA A 259 0.45 5.30 3.88
CA ALA A 259 -0.82 4.58 3.73
C ALA A 259 -0.76 3.41 2.73
N PRO A 260 0.02 3.48 1.62
CA PRO A 260 0.12 2.36 0.69
C PRO A 260 1.03 1.21 1.17
N THR A 261 1.71 1.34 2.32
CA THR A 261 2.46 0.23 2.90
C THR A 261 1.50 -0.75 3.58
N ALA A 262 1.75 -2.04 3.40
CA ALA A 262 0.90 -3.12 3.87
C ALA A 262 1.76 -4.16 4.59
N PHE A 263 2.12 -3.85 5.83
CA PHE A 263 3.12 -4.58 6.60
C PHE A 263 2.67 -6.00 6.94
N ASP A 264 3.52 -7.00 6.62
CA ASP A 264 3.29 -8.40 6.98
C ASP A 264 4.61 -9.11 7.27
N LEU A 265 4.80 -9.53 8.53
CA LEU A 265 5.99 -10.25 9.01
C LEU A 265 6.20 -11.60 8.31
N ALA A 266 5.16 -12.22 7.74
CA ALA A 266 5.31 -13.43 6.97
C ALA A 266 6.17 -13.24 5.71
N TYR A 267 6.40 -11.99 5.30
CA TYR A 267 7.21 -11.61 4.15
C TYR A 267 8.59 -11.05 4.52
N ASP A 268 8.98 -11.16 5.79
CA ASP A 268 10.32 -10.73 6.25
C ASP A 268 11.42 -11.57 5.57
N SER A 269 12.33 -10.89 4.90
CA SER A 269 13.50 -11.51 4.27
C SER A 269 14.63 -11.87 5.24
N GLY A 270 14.48 -11.57 6.53
CA GLY A 270 15.50 -11.79 7.57
C GLY A 270 16.64 -10.76 7.57
N GLU A 271 16.53 -9.69 6.77
CA GLU A 271 17.59 -8.65 6.68
C GLU A 271 17.46 -7.53 7.71
N GLY A 272 16.58 -7.72 8.66
CA GLY A 272 16.27 -6.71 9.68
C GLY A 272 15.42 -5.56 9.14
N ILE A 273 14.74 -4.86 10.04
CA ILE A 273 13.96 -3.65 9.74
C ILE A 273 14.95 -2.48 9.74
N GLY A 274 15.88 -2.47 8.80
CA GLY A 274 16.83 -1.37 8.63
C GLY A 274 16.17 -0.22 7.88
N GLY A 275 15.97 0.90 8.57
CA GLY A 275 15.63 2.20 8.01
C GLY A 275 14.60 2.20 6.87
N GLY A 276 13.33 2.09 7.19
CA GLY A 276 12.28 2.30 6.18
C GLY A 276 12.33 3.73 5.60
N PRO A 277 11.68 3.97 4.45
CA PRO A 277 11.80 5.19 3.63
C PRO A 277 11.68 6.51 4.38
N ALA A 278 11.04 6.53 5.53
CA ALA A 278 10.79 7.74 6.31
C ALA A 278 11.85 8.11 7.34
N GLU A 279 12.82 7.25 7.65
CA GLU A 279 13.94 7.60 8.54
C GLU A 279 14.99 8.43 7.82
N VAL A 280 15.12 8.23 6.50
CA VAL A 280 16.13 8.93 5.70
C VAL A 280 15.74 10.36 5.37
N LEU A 281 14.42 10.62 5.18
CA LEU A 281 13.94 11.94 4.78
C LEU A 281 13.36 12.78 5.95
N GLY A 282 13.13 12.17 7.11
CA GLY A 282 12.58 12.82 8.32
C GLY A 282 13.51 12.82 9.52
N GLY A 283 14.82 12.62 9.34
CA GLY A 283 15.81 12.58 10.40
C GLY A 283 15.88 13.88 11.17
N ASN A 284 15.29 13.93 12.35
CA ASN A 284 15.51 14.96 13.35
C ASN A 284 17.00 14.93 13.75
N ARG A 285 17.79 15.88 13.29
CA ARG A 285 19.11 16.15 13.81
C ARG A 285 18.98 16.66 15.24
N GLY A 286 19.13 15.76 16.19
CA GLY A 286 19.13 16.07 17.61
C GLY A 286 20.15 15.23 18.36
N GLY A 287 21.32 15.82 18.63
CA GLY A 287 22.18 15.47 19.78
C GLY A 287 23.07 14.26 19.62
N SER A 288 24.32 14.54 19.24
CA SER A 288 25.47 13.74 19.62
C SER A 288 25.59 13.68 21.15
N ASP A 289 25.65 12.48 21.74
CA ASP A 289 26.48 12.26 22.92
C ASP A 289 27.03 10.83 22.88
N SER A 290 28.34 10.82 22.77
CA SER A 290 29.22 9.67 22.91
C SER A 290 29.33 9.25 24.37
N ALA A 291 29.17 7.96 24.68
CA ALA A 291 30.05 7.27 25.65
C ALA A 291 29.72 5.78 25.71
N GLY A 292 30.75 4.98 25.68
CA GLY A 292 30.79 3.53 25.59
C GLY A 292 30.22 2.77 26.79
N GLY A 293 30.06 1.47 26.55
CA GLY A 293 29.74 0.47 27.57
C GLY A 293 29.12 -0.78 26.97
N SER A 294 29.94 -1.83 26.87
CA SER A 294 29.53 -3.20 26.60
C SER A 294 28.55 -3.72 27.64
N ASP A 295 27.48 -4.42 27.25
CA ASP A 295 27.21 -5.82 27.65
C ASP A 295 25.77 -6.25 27.31
N ARG A 296 25.71 -7.37 26.65
CA ARG A 296 24.81 -8.53 26.61
C ARG A 296 23.32 -8.44 27.01
N ALA A 297 22.59 -9.16 26.15
CA ALA A 297 21.38 -9.95 26.42
C ALA A 297 20.04 -9.30 26.05
N GLY A 298 19.43 -9.91 25.06
CA GLY A 298 18.07 -9.99 24.58
C GLY A 298 16.95 -9.51 25.52
N GLY A 299 16.29 -8.47 25.10
CA GLY A 299 15.02 -8.04 25.66
C GLY A 299 14.51 -6.90 24.79
N LEU A 300 13.31 -7.06 24.22
CA LEU A 300 12.57 -5.98 23.59
C LEU A 300 12.46 -4.81 24.58
N PRO A 301 12.82 -3.57 24.22
CA PRO A 301 12.67 -2.45 25.14
C PRO A 301 11.18 -2.14 25.31
N THR A 302 10.63 -2.49 26.46
CA THR A 302 9.37 -1.91 26.94
C THR A 302 9.62 -0.44 27.25
N ARG A 303 9.38 0.44 26.31
CA ARG A 303 9.44 1.88 26.52
C ARG A 303 8.20 2.31 27.29
N ARG A 304 8.40 2.85 28.49
CA ARG A 304 7.36 3.54 29.27
C ARG A 304 6.73 4.62 28.39
N ILE A 305 5.42 4.54 28.22
CA ILE A 305 4.59 5.56 27.57
C ILE A 305 4.55 6.76 28.52
N ASP A 306 5.27 7.82 28.16
CA ASP A 306 5.11 9.14 28.76
C ASP A 306 3.91 9.81 28.10
N GLY A 307 2.91 10.16 28.89
CA GLY A 307 1.57 10.58 28.48
C GLY A 307 1.45 12.00 27.93
N SER A 308 2.27 12.42 26.95
CA SER A 308 2.20 13.78 26.42
C SER A 308 2.36 13.90 24.87
N ARG A 309 1.87 12.89 24.10
CA ARG A 309 1.71 13.00 22.64
C ARG A 309 0.35 12.47 22.18
N GLU A 310 -0.71 13.08 22.71
CA GLU A 310 -2.04 12.93 22.11
C GLU A 310 -2.00 13.53 20.69
N GLY A 311 -2.29 12.69 19.66
CA GLY A 311 -2.65 13.14 18.31
C GLY A 311 -1.75 12.75 17.15
N ARG A 312 -0.62 12.03 17.33
CA ARG A 312 0.09 11.43 16.19
C ARG A 312 -0.06 9.91 16.24
N PRO A 313 -0.66 9.28 15.22
CA PRO A 313 -0.72 7.84 15.15
C PRO A 313 0.70 7.27 15.23
N ASP A 314 0.86 6.14 15.93
CA ASP A 314 2.13 5.43 16.00
C ASP A 314 2.60 5.10 14.59
N ARG A 315 3.90 5.14 14.37
CA ARG A 315 4.55 4.87 13.07
C ARG A 315 4.13 3.54 12.47
N LEU A 316 3.92 2.52 13.30
CA LEU A 316 3.45 1.21 12.87
C LEU A 316 1.97 1.21 12.51
N GLU A 317 1.13 1.97 13.21
CA GLU A 317 -0.31 2.04 12.95
C GLU A 317 -0.62 2.55 11.54
N THR A 318 0.16 3.53 11.03
CA THR A 318 0.00 4.06 9.66
C THR A 318 0.49 3.12 8.56
N MET A 319 1.15 2.02 8.92
CA MET A 319 1.66 1.00 7.98
C MET A 319 0.82 -0.27 7.99
N MET A 320 -0.15 -0.36 8.89
CA MET A 320 -1.04 -1.51 8.99
C MET A 320 -2.16 -1.43 7.96
N VAL A 321 -2.50 -2.58 7.42
CA VAL A 321 -3.57 -2.72 6.42
C VAL A 321 -4.90 -2.20 6.95
N ASN A 322 -5.57 -1.36 6.19
CA ASN A 322 -6.85 -0.77 6.54
C ASN A 322 -7.73 -0.50 5.30
N ALA A 323 -8.80 0.27 5.45
CA ALA A 323 -9.73 0.55 4.35
C ALA A 323 -9.11 1.34 3.18
N LEU A 324 -8.03 2.11 3.40
CA LEU A 324 -7.30 2.78 2.31
C LEU A 324 -6.63 1.76 1.39
N ASP A 325 -6.18 0.61 1.95
CA ASP A 325 -5.69 -0.51 1.14
C ASP A 325 -6.82 -1.17 0.38
N PHE A 326 -7.83 -1.68 1.10
CA PHE A 326 -8.87 -2.51 0.51
C PHE A 326 -9.70 -1.81 -0.56
N TYR A 327 -10.16 -0.59 -0.27
CA TYR A 327 -11.06 0.20 -1.13
C TYR A 327 -10.34 1.26 -1.96
N GLY A 328 -9.12 1.62 -1.56
CA GLY A 328 -8.23 2.52 -2.28
C GLY A 328 -7.30 1.73 -3.22
N THR A 329 -6.07 1.48 -2.78
CA THR A 329 -5.01 0.97 -3.66
C THR A 329 -5.29 -0.43 -4.22
N TRP A 330 -5.74 -1.41 -3.41
CA TRP A 330 -5.96 -2.79 -3.87
C TRP A 330 -7.14 -2.89 -4.85
N LYS A 331 -8.29 -2.31 -4.48
CA LYS A 331 -9.46 -2.29 -5.37
C LYS A 331 -9.15 -1.67 -6.72
N LEU A 332 -8.47 -0.53 -6.70
CA LEU A 332 -8.11 0.20 -7.91
C LEU A 332 -7.17 -0.63 -8.80
N PHE A 333 -6.15 -1.26 -8.20
CA PHE A 333 -5.20 -2.04 -8.98
C PHE A 333 -5.78 -3.37 -9.48
N ASP A 334 -6.59 -4.04 -8.67
CA ASP A 334 -7.33 -5.23 -9.10
C ASP A 334 -8.25 -4.92 -10.29
N GLY A 335 -9.07 -3.86 -10.17
CA GLY A 335 -9.94 -3.41 -11.24
C GLY A 335 -9.18 -3.03 -12.51
N LEU A 336 -8.01 -2.38 -12.36
CA LEU A 336 -7.14 -2.02 -13.47
C LEU A 336 -6.58 -3.26 -14.18
N CYS A 337 -6.09 -4.25 -13.42
CA CYS A 337 -5.60 -5.52 -13.96
C CYS A 337 -6.74 -6.34 -14.59
N ASP A 338 -7.89 -6.44 -13.93
CA ASP A 338 -9.05 -7.15 -14.46
C ASP A 338 -9.54 -6.53 -15.79
N ALA A 339 -9.54 -5.20 -15.88
CA ALA A 339 -9.87 -4.50 -17.12
C ALA A 339 -8.84 -4.74 -18.23
N ALA A 340 -7.56 -4.61 -17.90
CA ALA A 340 -6.47 -4.76 -18.85
C ALA A 340 -6.30 -6.21 -19.37
N PHE A 341 -6.48 -7.20 -18.48
CA PHE A 341 -6.22 -8.61 -18.76
C PHE A 341 -7.45 -9.37 -19.27
N TYR A 342 -8.63 -8.99 -18.82
CA TYR A 342 -9.86 -9.76 -19.02
C TYR A 342 -11.05 -8.93 -19.52
N GLY A 343 -10.91 -7.61 -19.66
CA GLY A 343 -12.00 -6.71 -20.07
C GLY A 343 -13.14 -6.61 -19.04
N LYS A 344 -12.84 -6.81 -17.74
CA LYS A 344 -13.83 -6.84 -16.65
C LYS A 344 -13.50 -5.81 -15.58
N ASN A 345 -14.48 -5.43 -14.75
CA ASN A 345 -14.30 -4.60 -13.55
C ASN A 345 -13.61 -3.23 -13.79
N ARG A 346 -13.66 -2.72 -15.04
CA ARG A 346 -13.06 -1.43 -15.39
C ARG A 346 -13.63 -0.29 -14.55
N GLU A 347 -14.90 -0.35 -14.23
CA GLU A 347 -15.64 0.61 -13.42
C GLU A 347 -15.12 0.74 -11.98
N TYR A 348 -14.33 -0.22 -11.50
CA TYR A 348 -13.66 -0.13 -10.19
C TYR A 348 -12.33 0.64 -10.24
N ALA A 349 -11.79 0.90 -11.42
CA ALA A 349 -10.49 1.52 -11.59
C ALA A 349 -10.53 2.84 -12.38
N LEU A 350 -11.43 2.99 -13.35
CA LEU A 350 -11.41 4.08 -14.33
C LEU A 350 -12.79 4.66 -14.60
N GLY A 351 -12.83 5.96 -14.97
CA GLY A 351 -14.02 6.63 -15.48
C GLY A 351 -14.84 7.40 -14.46
N ASN A 352 -14.29 7.67 -13.28
CA ASN A 352 -14.93 8.43 -12.19
C ASN A 352 -16.31 7.88 -11.80
N THR A 353 -16.43 6.55 -11.78
CA THR A 353 -17.68 5.85 -11.45
C THR A 353 -17.94 5.82 -9.94
N PRO A 354 -19.17 5.56 -9.50
CA PRO A 354 -19.44 5.32 -8.08
C PRO A 354 -18.63 4.15 -7.49
N GLN A 355 -18.42 3.07 -8.26
CA GLN A 355 -17.63 1.91 -7.83
C GLN A 355 -16.16 2.28 -7.62
N GLN A 356 -15.58 3.09 -8.50
CA GLN A 356 -14.22 3.59 -8.36
C GLN A 356 -14.07 4.45 -7.11
N ARG A 357 -15.01 5.38 -6.86
CA ARG A 357 -14.92 6.32 -5.74
C ARG A 357 -15.24 5.71 -4.38
N PHE A 358 -16.05 4.64 -4.32
CA PHE A 358 -16.52 4.05 -3.08
C PHE A 358 -15.38 3.55 -2.18
N MET A 359 -15.40 3.96 -0.90
CA MET A 359 -14.35 3.64 0.09
C MET A 359 -14.86 2.80 1.27
N GLY A 360 -16.07 2.23 1.15
CA GLY A 360 -16.71 1.47 2.22
C GLY A 360 -17.60 2.32 3.11
N VAL A 361 -18.03 1.72 4.21
CA VAL A 361 -18.97 2.33 5.17
C VAL A 361 -18.47 2.06 6.58
N TRP A 362 -18.41 3.09 7.42
CA TRP A 362 -18.09 2.98 8.84
C TRP A 362 -19.08 2.08 9.58
N SER A 363 -18.70 1.53 10.72
CA SER A 363 -19.55 0.59 11.48
C SER A 363 -20.89 1.17 11.94
N ASP A 364 -21.06 2.48 11.94
CA ASP A 364 -22.31 3.19 12.25
C ASP A 364 -23.18 3.50 11.02
N GLY A 365 -22.76 3.03 9.82
CA GLY A 365 -23.50 3.22 8.58
C GLY A 365 -23.14 4.50 7.80
N VAL A 366 -22.24 5.33 8.29
CA VAL A 366 -21.78 6.52 7.57
C VAL A 366 -20.81 6.10 6.46
N PRO A 367 -21.00 6.56 5.19
CA PRO A 367 -20.04 6.28 4.13
C PRO A 367 -18.67 6.91 4.43
N VAL A 368 -17.59 6.17 4.16
CA VAL A 368 -16.24 6.73 4.15
C VAL A 368 -16.15 7.74 3.00
N LYS A 369 -15.38 8.82 3.21
CA LYS A 369 -15.16 9.83 2.17
C LYS A 369 -14.68 9.20 0.89
N GLU A 370 -15.35 9.51 -0.21
CA GLU A 370 -15.04 8.99 -1.54
C GLU A 370 -13.66 9.44 -2.04
N LEU A 371 -13.06 8.64 -2.92
CA LEU A 371 -11.90 9.06 -3.71
C LEU A 371 -12.26 10.27 -4.56
N LYS A 372 -11.31 11.19 -4.73
CA LYS A 372 -11.44 12.26 -5.74
C LYS A 372 -10.77 11.81 -7.02
N VAL A 373 -11.51 11.76 -8.09
CA VAL A 373 -11.05 11.35 -9.42
C VAL A 373 -11.14 12.54 -10.38
N THR A 374 -10.08 12.79 -11.14
CA THR A 374 -10.06 13.86 -12.14
C THR A 374 -9.24 13.49 -13.36
N ASP A 375 -9.64 14.00 -14.51
CA ASP A 375 -8.90 13.98 -15.77
C ASP A 375 -8.10 15.28 -16.03
N LYS A 376 -8.14 16.23 -15.06
CA LYS A 376 -7.49 17.56 -15.14
C LYS A 376 -6.75 17.88 -13.83
N PRO A 377 -5.73 17.13 -13.48
CA PRO A 377 -4.99 17.34 -12.23
C PRO A 377 -4.05 18.56 -12.26
#